data_49ef2890e240d84a615e7f737ab29612
#
_entry.id   49ef2890e240d84a615e7f737ab29612
#
_cell.length_a   1.000
_cell.length_b   1.000
_cell.length_c   1.000
_cell.angle_alpha   90.00
_cell.angle_beta   90.00
_cell.angle_gamma   90.00
#
_symmetry.space_group_name_H-M   'P 1'
#
loop_
_entity.id
_entity.type
_entity.pdbx_description
1 polymer ?
#
loop_
_entity_poly.entity_id
_entity_poly.type
_entity_poly.pdbx_seq_one_letter_code
_entity_poly.pdbx_strand_id
1 'polypeptide(L)'
;MTESLVVGSMLIDGGFARKILAGASSHFCTAERQFRMPVEHGNQRPPSAQWTATAAGAAVLSDEPRTLPNGRVIRAIEATVGKVIDAGVKDANQMGSAMAPAAVDTLLNHLQDTGRDIDDYDLIVTGDLGFIGRDIMKDLLVDAGLDSQKVNARYDDCGTMLFSRDQDVHGGGSGCGCSAAVLTGSLL
;
A
#
# COMPACT_ATOMS: atom_id res chain seq x y z
N MET A 1 -4.57 -4.62 2.24
CA MET A 1 -4.76 -5.65 1.17
C MET A 1 -3.57 -6.60 1.08
N THR A 2 -2.33 -6.13 0.99
CA THR A 2 -1.13 -6.98 0.85
C THR A 2 -1.00 -8.03 1.96
N GLU A 3 -1.20 -7.66 3.22
CA GLU A 3 -1.15 -8.60 4.35
C GLU A 3 -2.14 -9.76 4.19
N SER A 4 -3.39 -9.48 3.78
CA SER A 4 -4.38 -10.54 3.54
C SER A 4 -3.99 -11.46 2.38
N LEU A 5 -3.32 -10.94 1.34
CA LEU A 5 -2.77 -11.75 0.25
C LEU A 5 -1.60 -12.61 0.74
N VAL A 6 -0.69 -12.07 1.53
CA VAL A 6 0.46 -12.82 2.09
C VAL A 6 -0.02 -13.96 2.97
N VAL A 7 -0.91 -13.68 3.94
CA VAL A 7 -1.48 -14.72 4.83
C VAL A 7 -2.23 -15.78 4.03
N GLY A 8 -3.06 -15.34 3.06
CA GLY A 8 -3.79 -16.27 2.19
C GLY A 8 -2.87 -17.16 1.37
N SER A 9 -1.79 -16.60 0.81
CA SER A 9 -0.79 -17.35 0.04
C SER A 9 -0.05 -18.36 0.92
N MET A 10 0.35 -17.98 2.14
CA MET A 10 0.99 -18.91 3.10
C MET A 10 0.09 -20.09 3.47
N LEU A 11 -1.21 -19.87 3.65
CA LEU A 11 -2.16 -20.93 3.97
C LEU A 11 -2.37 -21.89 2.80
N ILE A 12 -2.32 -21.41 1.56
CA ILE A 12 -2.40 -22.27 0.36
C ILE A 12 -1.09 -23.05 0.20
N ASP A 13 0.05 -22.37 0.27
CA ASP A 13 1.37 -23.00 0.11
C ASP A 13 1.64 -24.05 1.19
N GLY A 14 1.20 -23.78 2.43
CA GLY A 14 1.25 -24.72 3.55
C GLY A 14 0.23 -25.87 3.47
N GLY A 15 -0.63 -25.92 2.45
CA GLY A 15 -1.61 -26.98 2.25
C GLY A 15 -2.84 -26.93 3.16
N PHE A 16 -3.05 -25.83 3.89
CA PHE A 16 -4.20 -25.66 4.79
C PHE A 16 -5.50 -25.37 4.02
N ALA A 17 -5.40 -24.82 2.82
CA ALA A 17 -6.53 -24.52 1.96
C ALA A 17 -6.12 -24.55 0.49
N ARG A 18 -7.07 -24.86 -0.40
CA ARG A 18 -6.86 -24.81 -1.85
C ARG A 18 -7.35 -23.51 -2.49
N LYS A 19 -8.31 -22.85 -1.84
CA LYS A 19 -8.87 -21.56 -2.30
C LYS A 19 -9.16 -20.69 -1.09
N ILE A 20 -8.78 -19.42 -1.17
CA ILE A 20 -8.97 -18.42 -0.12
C ILE A 20 -9.47 -17.13 -0.75
N LEU A 21 -10.44 -16.49 -0.08
CA LEU A 21 -10.84 -15.13 -0.38
C LEU A 21 -10.02 -14.17 0.50
N ALA A 22 -9.13 -13.41 -0.10
CA ALA A 22 -8.37 -12.35 0.55
C ALA A 22 -9.01 -10.99 0.24
N GLY A 23 -9.30 -10.19 1.26
CA GLY A 23 -9.94 -8.91 1.07
C GLY A 23 -9.56 -7.89 2.12
N ALA A 24 -9.79 -6.62 1.80
CA ALA A 24 -9.66 -5.51 2.72
C ALA A 24 -10.66 -4.42 2.38
N SER A 25 -11.08 -3.67 3.40
CA SER A 25 -12.00 -2.55 3.25
C SER A 25 -11.69 -1.48 4.29
N SER A 26 -12.02 -0.24 3.97
CA SER A 26 -12.03 0.86 4.91
C SER A 26 -13.25 1.75 4.67
N HIS A 27 -13.67 2.48 5.70
CA HIS A 27 -14.80 3.37 5.62
C HIS A 27 -14.57 4.59 6.51
N PHE A 28 -14.67 5.79 5.95
CA PHE A 28 -14.40 7.06 6.64
C PHE A 28 -15.20 7.23 7.95
N CYS A 29 -16.44 6.78 8.01
CA CYS A 29 -17.34 6.96 9.16
C CYS A 29 -17.30 5.82 10.18
N THR A 30 -16.37 4.86 10.07
CA THR A 30 -16.28 3.69 10.96
C THR A 30 -15.09 3.78 11.92
N ALA A 31 -14.45 2.66 12.21
CA ALA A 31 -13.36 2.54 13.19
C ALA A 31 -12.19 3.49 12.96
N GLU A 32 -11.91 3.87 11.71
CA GLU A 32 -10.80 4.77 11.39
C GLU A 32 -11.07 6.24 11.74
N ARG A 33 -12.32 6.61 11.97
CA ARG A 33 -12.69 7.99 12.32
C ARG A 33 -11.97 8.50 13.56
N GLN A 34 -11.79 7.66 14.54
CA GLN A 34 -11.09 7.98 15.78
C GLN A 34 -9.60 8.32 15.60
N PHE A 35 -8.99 7.87 14.52
CA PHE A 35 -7.60 8.15 14.17
C PHE A 35 -7.45 9.39 13.28
N ARG A 36 -8.56 10.03 12.93
CA ARG A 36 -8.58 11.26 12.14
C ARG A 36 -8.81 12.47 13.02
N MET A 37 -8.64 13.63 12.45
CA MET A 37 -8.99 14.87 13.13
C MET A 37 -10.42 14.81 13.69
N PRO A 38 -10.68 15.47 14.84
CA PRO A 38 -12.00 15.45 15.45
C PRO A 38 -13.01 16.21 14.58
N VAL A 39 -13.58 15.52 13.63
CA VAL A 39 -14.55 16.03 12.65
C VAL A 39 -15.77 16.64 13.37
N GLU A 40 -16.14 16.06 14.51
CA GLU A 40 -17.22 16.53 15.35
C GLU A 40 -17.01 17.94 15.89
N HIS A 41 -15.77 18.37 16.05
CA HIS A 41 -15.44 19.70 16.56
C HIS A 41 -15.36 20.76 15.46
N GLY A 42 -15.57 20.37 14.19
CA GLY A 42 -15.49 21.28 13.05
C GLY A 42 -14.10 21.88 12.83
N ASN A 43 -13.05 21.24 13.34
CA ASN A 43 -11.70 21.71 13.15
C ASN A 43 -11.27 21.57 11.69
N GLN A 44 -10.49 22.54 11.24
CA GLN A 44 -9.88 22.47 9.92
C GLN A 44 -8.84 21.33 9.86
N ARG A 45 -8.91 20.51 8.84
CA ARG A 45 -7.91 19.47 8.59
C ARG A 45 -6.56 20.11 8.22
N PRO A 46 -5.45 19.69 8.83
CA PRO A 46 -4.12 20.15 8.40
C PRO A 46 -3.79 19.64 6.99
N PRO A 47 -2.91 20.35 6.26
CA PRO A 47 -2.52 19.92 4.90
C PRO A 47 -1.89 18.53 4.81
N SER A 48 -1.33 18.04 5.91
CA SER A 48 -0.74 16.69 6.00
C SER A 48 -1.76 15.58 6.26
N ALA A 49 -2.98 15.91 6.69
CA ALA A 49 -4.02 14.93 6.98
C ALA A 49 -4.46 14.20 5.71
N GLN A 50 -4.58 12.88 5.81
CA GLN A 50 -5.09 12.04 4.74
C GLN A 50 -6.61 11.83 4.87
N TRP A 51 -7.24 11.44 3.78
CA TRP A 51 -8.65 11.08 3.74
C TRP A 51 -8.84 9.56 3.68
N THR A 52 -9.57 8.99 4.64
CA THR A 52 -9.88 7.55 4.60
C THR A 52 -10.75 7.23 3.40
N ALA A 53 -10.28 6.34 2.55
CA ALA A 53 -11.05 5.85 1.42
C ALA A 53 -12.21 4.98 1.91
N THR A 54 -13.43 5.26 1.44
CA THR A 54 -14.57 4.35 1.58
C THR A 54 -14.56 3.41 0.39
N ALA A 55 -13.88 2.29 0.56
CA ALA A 55 -13.64 1.33 -0.51
C ALA A 55 -13.41 -0.08 0.03
N ALA A 56 -13.59 -1.07 -0.83
CA ALA A 56 -13.30 -2.47 -0.56
C ALA A 56 -12.76 -3.15 -1.83
N GLY A 57 -11.98 -4.19 -1.63
CA GLY A 57 -11.53 -5.06 -2.71
C GLY A 57 -11.27 -6.46 -2.19
N ALA A 58 -11.46 -7.46 -3.04
CA ALA A 58 -11.22 -8.85 -2.70
C ALA A 58 -10.66 -9.61 -3.92
N ALA A 59 -9.77 -10.57 -3.65
CA ALA A 59 -9.21 -11.47 -4.64
C ALA A 59 -9.32 -12.92 -4.17
N VAL A 60 -9.63 -13.82 -5.10
CA VAL A 60 -9.59 -15.26 -4.84
C VAL A 60 -8.20 -15.77 -5.19
N LEU A 61 -7.52 -16.30 -4.16
CA LEU A 61 -6.26 -17.03 -4.30
C LEU A 61 -6.55 -18.52 -4.49
N SER A 62 -5.77 -19.22 -5.32
CA SER A 62 -5.92 -20.65 -5.58
C SER A 62 -4.58 -21.29 -5.85
N ASP A 63 -4.42 -22.58 -5.47
CA ASP A 63 -3.31 -23.45 -5.85
C ASP A 63 -3.36 -23.84 -7.34
N GLU A 64 -4.51 -23.66 -7.99
CA GLU A 64 -4.70 -23.94 -9.42
C GLU A 64 -4.63 -22.64 -10.23
N PRO A 65 -3.78 -22.59 -11.29
CA PRO A 65 -3.71 -21.41 -12.15
C PRO A 65 -5.05 -21.21 -12.87
N ARG A 66 -5.52 -19.97 -12.88
CA ARG A 66 -6.71 -19.57 -13.62
C ARG A 66 -6.33 -18.54 -14.69
N THR A 67 -6.65 -18.85 -15.91
CA THR A 67 -6.51 -17.91 -17.01
C THR A 67 -7.68 -16.93 -17.00
N LEU A 68 -7.37 -15.64 -16.99
CA LEU A 68 -8.36 -14.56 -17.10
C LEU A 68 -8.92 -14.50 -18.53
N PRO A 69 -10.07 -13.82 -18.75
CA PRO A 69 -10.66 -13.68 -20.09
C PRO A 69 -9.72 -13.05 -21.14
N ASN A 70 -8.75 -12.25 -20.70
CA ASN A 70 -7.71 -11.64 -21.54
C ASN A 70 -6.49 -12.55 -21.81
N GLY A 71 -6.53 -13.82 -21.40
CA GLY A 71 -5.45 -14.81 -21.55
C GLY A 71 -4.33 -14.70 -20.52
N ARG A 72 -4.39 -13.75 -19.57
CA ARG A 72 -3.37 -13.56 -18.52
C ARG A 72 -3.57 -14.53 -17.35
N VAL A 73 -2.47 -14.90 -16.72
CA VAL A 73 -2.45 -15.61 -15.42
C VAL A 73 -1.74 -14.70 -14.42
N ILE A 74 -2.42 -14.35 -13.34
CA ILE A 74 -1.85 -13.56 -12.25
C ILE A 74 -1.34 -14.53 -11.19
N ARG A 75 -0.13 -14.31 -10.71
CA ARG A 75 0.53 -15.15 -9.70
C ARG A 75 1.14 -14.31 -8.60
N ALA A 76 0.93 -14.72 -7.33
CA ALA A 76 1.76 -14.30 -6.21
C ALA A 76 2.98 -15.25 -6.21
N ILE A 77 4.17 -14.73 -6.45
CA ILE A 77 5.38 -15.55 -6.61
C ILE A 77 6.29 -15.46 -5.39
N GLU A 78 6.28 -14.35 -4.69
CA GLU A 78 7.14 -14.08 -3.54
C GLU A 78 6.45 -13.15 -2.57
N ALA A 79 6.84 -13.24 -1.30
CA ALA A 79 6.41 -12.32 -0.26
C ALA A 79 7.53 -12.08 0.75
N THR A 80 7.76 -10.82 1.09
CA THR A 80 8.67 -10.42 2.17
C THR A 80 7.86 -9.84 3.32
N VAL A 81 8.03 -10.40 4.50
CA VAL A 81 7.39 -9.90 5.72
C VAL A 81 8.28 -8.83 6.33
N GLY A 82 7.77 -7.60 6.40
CA GLY A 82 8.48 -6.49 7.02
C GLY A 82 8.50 -6.58 8.55
N LYS A 83 9.21 -5.65 9.18
CA LYS A 83 9.27 -5.49 10.64
C LYS A 83 8.64 -4.18 11.08
N VAL A 84 8.31 -4.08 12.35
CA VAL A 84 7.86 -2.83 12.97
C VAL A 84 9.02 -1.85 13.05
N ILE A 85 8.83 -0.65 12.51
CA ILE A 85 9.78 0.46 12.59
C ILE A 85 9.11 1.63 13.32
N ASP A 86 9.72 2.08 14.41
CA ASP A 86 9.31 3.31 15.09
C ASP A 86 10.17 4.47 14.59
N ALA A 87 9.57 5.33 13.79
CA ALA A 87 10.21 6.55 13.27
C ALA A 87 10.19 7.73 14.27
N GLY A 88 9.62 7.55 15.46
CA GLY A 88 9.51 8.58 16.47
C GLY A 88 8.53 9.71 16.11
N VAL A 89 7.70 9.55 15.10
CA VAL A 89 6.70 10.53 14.68
C VAL A 89 5.54 10.55 15.68
N LYS A 90 5.30 11.71 16.27
CA LYS A 90 4.26 11.89 17.32
C LYS A 90 3.00 12.57 16.81
N ASP A 91 3.04 13.18 15.63
CA ASP A 91 1.87 13.85 15.03
C ASP A 91 1.01 12.83 14.28
N ALA A 92 -0.17 12.54 14.83
CA ALA A 92 -1.14 11.63 14.23
C ALA A 92 -1.65 12.07 12.84
N ASN A 93 -1.48 13.35 12.47
CA ASN A 93 -1.85 13.85 11.15
C ASN A 93 -0.79 13.56 10.07
N GLN A 94 0.37 13.04 10.46
CA GLN A 94 1.47 12.72 9.53
C GLN A 94 1.72 11.21 9.46
N MET A 95 0.69 10.43 9.23
CA MET A 95 0.79 8.98 9.14
C MET A 95 1.74 8.53 8.01
N GLY A 96 1.74 9.22 6.88
CA GLY A 96 2.64 8.91 5.77
C GLY A 96 4.12 8.99 6.16
N SER A 97 4.52 10.00 6.95
CA SER A 97 5.90 10.14 7.44
C SER A 97 6.29 9.05 8.45
N ALA A 98 5.32 8.55 9.22
CA ALA A 98 5.54 7.43 10.15
C ALA A 98 5.68 6.09 9.42
N MET A 99 4.94 5.89 8.32
CA MET A 99 4.91 4.64 7.56
C MET A 99 6.04 4.51 6.53
N ALA A 100 6.50 5.62 5.94
CA ALA A 100 7.49 5.59 4.86
C ALA A 100 8.80 4.87 5.23
N PRO A 101 9.43 5.05 6.41
CA PRO A 101 10.63 4.32 6.79
C PRO A 101 10.44 2.81 6.85
N ALA A 102 9.28 2.34 7.32
CA ALA A 102 8.96 0.91 7.36
C ALA A 102 8.78 0.32 5.95
N ALA A 103 8.16 1.08 5.05
CA ALA A 103 8.01 0.68 3.66
C ALA A 103 9.35 0.61 2.92
N VAL A 104 10.24 1.58 3.16
CA VAL A 104 11.62 1.57 2.63
C VAL A 104 12.39 0.37 3.14
N ASP A 105 12.41 0.11 4.45
CA ASP A 105 13.10 -1.04 5.02
C ASP A 105 12.61 -2.35 4.39
N THR A 106 11.30 -2.51 4.24
CA THR A 106 10.72 -3.72 3.64
C THR A 106 11.10 -3.87 2.18
N LEU A 107 11.08 -2.79 1.39
CA LEU A 107 11.46 -2.83 -0.02
C LEU A 107 12.94 -3.15 -0.19
N LEU A 108 13.83 -2.49 0.56
CA LEU A 108 15.28 -2.73 0.47
C LEU A 108 15.63 -4.18 0.87
N ASN A 109 15.03 -4.70 1.93
CA ASN A 109 15.20 -6.10 2.31
C ASN A 109 14.66 -7.04 1.21
N HIS A 110 13.52 -6.74 0.61
CA HIS A 110 12.97 -7.53 -0.48
C HIS A 110 13.92 -7.58 -1.69
N LEU A 111 14.45 -6.43 -2.11
CA LEU A 111 15.42 -6.37 -3.21
C LEU A 111 16.69 -7.17 -2.89
N GLN A 112 17.20 -7.05 -1.67
CA GLN A 112 18.38 -7.78 -1.22
C GLN A 112 18.14 -9.30 -1.15
N ASP A 113 17.04 -9.73 -0.53
CA ASP A 113 16.74 -11.15 -0.31
C ASP A 113 16.44 -11.89 -1.63
N THR A 114 15.83 -11.19 -2.59
CA THR A 114 15.50 -11.75 -3.91
C THR A 114 16.64 -11.60 -4.92
N GLY A 115 17.65 -10.78 -4.62
CA GLY A 115 18.73 -10.44 -5.56
C GLY A 115 18.27 -9.64 -6.78
N ARG A 116 17.16 -8.88 -6.62
CA ARG A 116 16.57 -8.05 -7.68
C ARG A 116 16.92 -6.59 -7.52
N ASP A 117 16.85 -5.86 -8.64
CA ASP A 117 16.91 -4.40 -8.70
C ASP A 117 15.50 -3.80 -8.86
N ILE A 118 15.36 -2.51 -8.62
CA ILE A 118 14.12 -1.76 -8.85
C ILE A 118 13.64 -1.85 -10.31
N ASP A 119 14.55 -2.03 -11.27
CA ASP A 119 14.24 -2.17 -12.70
C ASP A 119 13.61 -3.52 -13.06
N ASP A 120 13.70 -4.52 -12.20
CA ASP A 120 13.05 -5.81 -12.40
C ASP A 120 11.53 -5.75 -12.21
N TYR A 121 11.02 -4.59 -11.78
CA TYR A 121 9.59 -4.34 -11.56
C TYR A 121 9.06 -3.29 -12.53
N ASP A 122 7.92 -3.56 -13.14
CA ASP A 122 7.20 -2.55 -13.93
C ASP A 122 6.57 -1.48 -13.03
N LEU A 123 6.11 -1.89 -11.83
CA LEU A 123 5.51 -0.99 -10.86
C LEU A 123 5.68 -1.53 -9.43
N ILE A 124 6.09 -0.65 -8.55
CA ILE A 124 6.14 -0.84 -7.10
C ILE A 124 5.12 0.12 -6.49
N VAL A 125 4.20 -0.39 -5.68
CA VAL A 125 3.18 0.46 -5.05
C VAL A 125 3.10 0.21 -3.54
N THR A 126 2.98 1.31 -2.79
CA THR A 126 2.59 1.27 -1.39
C THR A 126 1.08 1.44 -1.22
N GLY A 127 0.59 1.14 -0.03
CA GLY A 127 -0.85 1.05 0.21
C GLY A 127 -1.57 2.38 0.36
N ASP A 128 -1.03 3.26 1.22
CA ASP A 128 -1.73 4.45 1.66
C ASP A 128 -0.82 5.47 2.37
N LEU A 129 0.42 5.62 1.90
CA LEU A 129 1.35 6.64 2.39
C LEU A 129 0.87 8.06 2.04
N GLY A 130 0.07 8.19 1.00
CA GLY A 130 -0.40 9.46 0.48
C GLY A 130 0.70 10.29 -0.18
N PHE A 131 0.40 11.54 -0.52
CA PHE A 131 1.37 12.39 -1.25
C PHE A 131 2.66 12.64 -0.45
N ILE A 132 2.52 12.94 0.84
CA ILE A 132 3.67 13.26 1.70
C ILE A 132 4.52 12.02 1.95
N GLY A 133 3.90 10.91 2.36
CA GLY A 133 4.64 9.68 2.65
C GLY A 133 5.28 9.07 1.41
N ARG A 134 4.63 9.17 0.24
CA ARG A 134 5.20 8.78 -1.05
C ARG A 134 6.47 9.57 -1.36
N ASP A 135 6.41 10.89 -1.22
CA ASP A 135 7.55 11.75 -1.54
C ASP A 135 8.70 11.50 -0.55
N ILE A 136 8.42 11.34 0.76
CA ILE A 136 9.42 10.94 1.76
C ILE A 136 10.03 9.56 1.41
N MET A 137 9.22 8.58 1.00
CA MET A 137 9.75 7.28 0.61
C MET A 137 10.70 7.38 -0.59
N LYS A 138 10.38 8.22 -1.60
CA LYS A 138 11.27 8.47 -2.74
C LYS A 138 12.63 9.03 -2.31
N ASP A 139 12.60 10.03 -1.44
CA ASP A 139 13.83 10.63 -0.91
C ASP A 139 14.65 9.61 -0.14
N LEU A 140 14.03 8.83 0.76
CA LEU A 140 14.71 7.79 1.52
C LEU A 140 15.30 6.67 0.65
N LEU A 141 14.63 6.28 -0.44
CA LEU A 141 15.17 5.30 -1.38
C LEU A 141 16.40 5.84 -2.12
N VAL A 142 16.38 7.12 -2.49
CA VAL A 142 17.54 7.79 -3.12
C VAL A 142 18.69 7.91 -2.11
N ASP A 143 18.42 8.28 -0.87
CA ASP A 143 19.41 8.33 0.21
C ASP A 143 20.02 6.96 0.50
N ALA A 144 19.26 5.88 0.30
CA ALA A 144 19.74 4.50 0.39
C ALA A 144 20.58 4.05 -0.83
N GLY A 145 20.73 4.91 -1.83
CA GLY A 145 21.59 4.68 -2.99
C GLY A 145 20.89 4.22 -4.27
N LEU A 146 19.54 4.20 -4.30
CA LEU A 146 18.82 3.89 -5.53
C LEU A 146 18.82 5.10 -6.48
N ASP A 147 18.81 4.82 -7.78
CA ASP A 147 18.76 5.87 -8.80
C ASP A 147 17.42 6.63 -8.77
N SER A 148 17.48 7.95 -8.67
CA SER A 148 16.30 8.82 -8.56
C SER A 148 15.35 8.71 -9.78
N GLN A 149 15.89 8.54 -10.98
CA GLN A 149 15.07 8.42 -12.20
C GLN A 149 14.31 7.09 -12.19
N LYS A 150 14.96 6.00 -11.77
CA LYS A 150 14.35 4.69 -11.64
C LYS A 150 13.27 4.68 -10.56
N VAL A 151 13.55 5.24 -9.37
CA VAL A 151 12.58 5.39 -8.29
C VAL A 151 11.34 6.14 -8.78
N ASN A 152 11.52 7.27 -9.45
CA ASN A 152 10.39 8.06 -9.96
C ASN A 152 9.60 7.37 -11.06
N ALA A 153 10.24 6.52 -11.87
CA ALA A 153 9.58 5.80 -12.95
C ALA A 153 8.82 4.56 -12.48
N ARG A 154 9.26 3.93 -11.38
CA ARG A 154 8.76 2.61 -10.96
C ARG A 154 7.91 2.64 -9.69
N TYR A 155 8.01 3.68 -8.87
CA TYR A 155 7.33 3.73 -7.57
C TYR A 155 6.19 4.77 -7.53
N ASP A 156 5.04 4.33 -7.00
CA ASP A 156 3.91 5.20 -6.66
C ASP A 156 3.18 4.67 -5.40
N ASP A 157 2.09 5.32 -5.01
CA ASP A 157 1.30 5.01 -3.83
C ASP A 157 -0.20 4.94 -4.14
N CYS A 158 -0.90 3.92 -3.64
CA CYS A 158 -2.33 3.74 -3.90
C CYS A 158 -3.17 4.91 -3.39
N GLY A 159 -2.77 5.58 -2.30
CA GLY A 159 -3.44 6.76 -1.78
C GLY A 159 -3.32 7.98 -2.71
N THR A 160 -2.31 8.01 -3.58
CA THR A 160 -2.16 9.04 -4.62
C THR A 160 -2.82 8.63 -5.93
N MET A 161 -2.93 7.34 -6.21
CA MET A 161 -3.56 6.80 -7.42
C MET A 161 -5.10 6.84 -7.36
N LEU A 162 -5.67 6.70 -6.15
CA LEU A 162 -7.11 6.62 -5.95
C LEU A 162 -7.80 7.99 -6.02
N PHE A 163 -7.10 9.05 -5.60
CA PHE A 163 -7.64 10.40 -5.51
C PHE A 163 -6.85 11.39 -6.34
N SER A 164 -7.57 12.27 -7.04
CA SER A 164 -6.97 13.44 -7.67
C SER A 164 -6.68 14.54 -6.65
N ARG A 165 -5.68 15.38 -6.89
CA ARG A 165 -5.28 16.48 -5.98
C ARG A 165 -6.35 17.56 -5.83
N ASP A 166 -7.26 17.68 -6.80
CA ASP A 166 -8.37 18.63 -6.78
C ASP A 166 -9.59 18.15 -5.98
N GLN A 167 -9.57 16.93 -5.44
CA GLN A 167 -10.66 16.35 -4.65
C GLN A 167 -10.61 16.71 -3.14
N ASP A 168 -9.81 17.67 -2.74
CA ASP A 168 -9.69 18.14 -1.34
C ASP A 168 -9.36 17.01 -0.34
N VAL A 169 -8.46 16.12 -0.71
CA VAL A 169 -7.99 15.03 0.15
C VAL A 169 -6.70 15.35 0.90
N HIS A 170 -6.20 16.58 0.79
CA HIS A 170 -4.98 17.12 1.42
C HIS A 170 -3.77 16.17 1.23
N GLY A 171 -3.43 15.37 2.22
CA GLY A 171 -2.32 14.41 2.17
C GLY A 171 -2.56 13.18 1.28
N GLY A 172 -3.71 13.08 0.65
CA GLY A 172 -4.07 11.94 -0.20
C GLY A 172 -4.96 10.91 0.51
N GLY A 173 -5.16 9.77 -0.14
CA GLY A 173 -5.97 8.69 0.40
C GLY A 173 -5.26 7.93 1.51
N SER A 174 -6.04 7.32 2.39
CA SER A 174 -5.59 6.47 3.48
C SER A 174 -6.56 5.31 3.72
N GLY A 175 -6.09 4.32 4.45
CA GLY A 175 -6.86 3.14 4.83
C GLY A 175 -6.65 1.97 3.87
N CYS A 176 -6.88 0.76 4.38
CA CYS A 176 -6.67 -0.48 3.61
C CYS A 176 -7.59 -0.58 2.38
N GLY A 177 -8.68 0.20 2.32
CA GLY A 177 -9.51 0.34 1.13
C GLY A 177 -8.79 0.96 -0.06
N CYS A 178 -7.78 1.85 0.14
CA CYS A 178 -6.97 2.41 -0.95
C CYS A 178 -6.27 1.31 -1.74
N SER A 179 -5.44 0.52 -1.05
CA SER A 179 -4.70 -0.57 -1.69
C SER A 179 -5.63 -1.65 -2.25
N ALA A 180 -6.75 -1.93 -1.57
CA ALA A 180 -7.72 -2.89 -2.05
C ALA A 180 -8.36 -2.45 -3.37
N ALA A 181 -8.85 -1.21 -3.45
CA ALA A 181 -9.50 -0.67 -4.64
C ALA A 181 -8.53 -0.55 -5.83
N VAL A 182 -7.33 0.00 -5.60
CA VAL A 182 -6.33 0.16 -6.66
C VAL A 182 -5.88 -1.19 -7.18
N LEU A 183 -5.52 -2.13 -6.28
CA LEU A 183 -5.05 -3.44 -6.70
C LEU A 183 -6.11 -4.20 -7.50
N THR A 184 -7.35 -4.31 -6.99
CA THR A 184 -8.39 -5.13 -7.62
C THR A 184 -9.15 -4.43 -8.74
N GLY A 185 -9.13 -3.10 -8.80
CA GLY A 185 -9.87 -2.32 -9.79
C GLY A 185 -9.03 -1.79 -10.95
N SER A 186 -7.70 -1.67 -10.75
CA SER A 186 -6.83 -1.03 -11.74
C SER A 186 -5.58 -1.84 -12.12
N LEU A 187 -5.04 -2.64 -11.21
CA LEU A 187 -3.77 -3.34 -11.45
C LEU A 187 -3.96 -4.82 -11.83
N LEU A 188 -4.94 -5.51 -11.28
CA LEU A 188 -5.30 -6.89 -11.60
C LEU A 188 -6.37 -6.97 -12.68
#